data_68a7f37bb827a76697e2888af29ba0c9
#
_entry.id   68a7f37bb827a76697e2888af29ba0c9
#
_cell.length_a   1.000
_cell.length_b   1.000
_cell.length_c   1.000
_cell.angle_alpha   90.00
_cell.angle_beta   90.00
_cell.angle_gamma   90.00
#
_symmetry.space_group_name_H-M   'P 1'
#
loop_
_entity.id
_entity.type
_entity.pdbx_description
1 polymer ?
#
loop_
_entity_poly.entity_id
_entity_poly.type
_entity_poly.pdbx_seq_one_letter_code
_entity_poly.pdbx_strand_id
1 'polypeptide(L)'
;MAVNPSITARPLPEGEIVAAIARGGPAVVALSGGVDSALVAALAREALGDRATAVTLTGSAVAASEIAVARSVARTVGISHVVVEADPLVRDDYRANRSDRCYHCRSVEAGAVRAWAADRAIDQFLDGVQADDLGDDRPGLRAMDEAGFRHPLLAAGWGKAAVRTAARRRGLPNWDRPSNACLASRVAHGTSIDPDLLARIDAAERLVAARGFRRVRVRVSPAGARIEVDPDEVARLTAEPTAAEVVDAVRGLGFDRVEIDPRGYGALRAGLTVVR
;
A
#
# COMPACT_ATOMS: atom_id res chain seq x y z
N MET A 1 14.36 -14.46 -21.16
CA MET A 1 13.40 -15.57 -21.17
C MET A 1 12.55 -15.42 -19.92
N ALA A 2 11.32 -14.97 -20.06
CA ALA A 2 10.38 -14.83 -18.94
C ALA A 2 9.90 -16.23 -18.53
N VAL A 3 10.21 -16.65 -17.32
CA VAL A 3 9.67 -17.85 -16.70
C VAL A 3 8.24 -17.52 -16.27
N ASN A 4 7.27 -17.98 -17.03
CA ASN A 4 5.87 -17.96 -16.65
C ASN A 4 5.64 -19.18 -15.72
N PRO A 5 5.57 -19.05 -14.39
CA PRO A 5 5.26 -20.18 -13.54
C PRO A 5 3.77 -20.48 -13.69
N SER A 6 3.44 -21.61 -14.30
CA SER A 6 2.09 -22.17 -14.29
C SER A 6 1.66 -22.36 -12.83
N ILE A 7 0.77 -21.49 -12.35
CA ILE A 7 0.21 -21.54 -10.98
C ILE A 7 -0.85 -22.65 -10.95
N THR A 8 -0.40 -23.91 -10.92
CA THR A 8 -1.23 -25.10 -10.66
C THR A 8 -0.72 -25.93 -9.49
N ALA A 9 0.39 -25.51 -8.87
CA ALA A 9 0.91 -26.17 -7.68
C ALA A 9 0.14 -25.71 -6.43
N ARG A 10 -0.18 -26.67 -5.55
CA ARG A 10 -0.75 -26.36 -4.23
C ARG A 10 0.14 -25.36 -3.49
N PRO A 11 -0.43 -24.32 -2.84
CA PRO A 11 0.35 -23.36 -2.08
C PRO A 11 1.29 -24.05 -1.07
N LEU A 12 2.54 -23.59 -0.98
CA LEU A 12 3.52 -24.14 -0.05
C LEU A 12 3.08 -23.93 1.40
N PRO A 13 3.41 -24.87 2.31
CA PRO A 13 3.20 -24.67 3.74
C PRO A 13 3.98 -23.45 4.27
N GLU A 14 3.45 -22.81 5.29
CA GLU A 14 4.06 -21.62 5.93
C GLU A 14 5.51 -21.87 6.40
N GLY A 15 5.79 -23.07 6.93
CA GLY A 15 7.13 -23.46 7.35
C GLY A 15 8.17 -23.48 6.22
N GLU A 16 7.75 -23.73 4.97
CA GLU A 16 8.65 -23.65 3.82
C GLU A 16 8.99 -22.21 3.44
N ILE A 17 8.07 -21.28 3.65
CA ILE A 17 8.34 -19.83 3.48
C ILE A 17 9.39 -19.41 4.52
N VAL A 18 9.19 -19.77 5.79
CA VAL A 18 10.14 -19.51 6.88
C VAL A 18 11.52 -20.08 6.55
N ALA A 19 11.59 -21.36 6.12
CA ALA A 19 12.85 -22.01 5.74
C ALA A 19 13.51 -21.31 4.54
N ALA A 20 12.75 -20.87 3.55
CA ALA A 20 13.28 -20.14 2.39
C ALA A 20 13.88 -18.78 2.79
N ILE A 21 13.22 -18.04 3.68
CA ILE A 21 13.73 -16.79 4.24
C ILE A 21 15.02 -17.05 5.05
N ALA A 22 15.05 -18.08 5.90
CA ALA A 22 16.21 -18.43 6.74
C ALA A 22 17.48 -18.68 5.92
N ARG A 23 17.37 -19.32 4.75
CA ARG A 23 18.50 -19.59 3.85
C ARG A 23 19.11 -18.34 3.22
N GLY A 24 18.38 -17.23 3.15
CA GLY A 24 18.83 -16.01 2.51
C GLY A 24 19.73 -15.12 3.36
N GLY A 25 19.96 -15.45 4.64
CA GLY A 25 20.75 -14.62 5.56
C GLY A 25 19.96 -13.42 6.13
N PRO A 26 20.65 -12.42 6.70
CA PRO A 26 20.02 -11.21 7.23
C PRO A 26 19.12 -10.53 6.20
N ALA A 27 17.96 -10.02 6.64
CA ALA A 27 16.95 -9.50 5.71
C ALA A 27 16.37 -8.15 6.12
N VAL A 28 16.05 -7.36 5.11
CA VAL A 28 15.14 -6.22 5.22
C VAL A 28 13.78 -6.60 4.68
N VAL A 29 12.73 -6.28 5.42
CA VAL A 29 11.34 -6.41 4.99
C VAL A 29 10.74 -5.02 4.75
N ALA A 30 10.30 -4.72 3.53
CA ALA A 30 9.55 -3.51 3.23
C ALA A 30 8.16 -3.60 3.88
N LEU A 31 7.97 -2.91 5.02
CA LEU A 31 6.75 -2.95 5.83
C LEU A 31 5.87 -1.72 5.56
N SER A 32 4.81 -1.88 4.78
CA SER A 32 3.92 -0.80 4.38
C SER A 32 2.75 -0.53 5.34
N GLY A 33 2.57 -1.37 6.38
CA GLY A 33 1.36 -1.38 7.21
C GLY A 33 0.21 -2.23 6.64
N GLY A 34 0.31 -2.72 5.42
CA GLY A 34 -0.62 -3.69 4.85
C GLY A 34 -0.44 -5.10 5.42
N VAL A 35 -1.50 -5.92 5.38
CA VAL A 35 -1.50 -7.28 5.97
C VAL A 35 -0.45 -8.19 5.34
N ASP A 36 -0.18 -8.04 4.04
CA ASP A 36 0.76 -8.88 3.30
C ASP A 36 2.20 -8.66 3.81
N SER A 37 2.65 -7.42 3.83
CA SER A 37 3.97 -7.05 4.35
C SER A 37 4.10 -7.33 5.86
N ALA A 38 3.01 -7.21 6.62
CA ALA A 38 2.96 -7.57 8.03
C ALA A 38 3.20 -9.06 8.25
N LEU A 39 2.59 -9.92 7.42
CA LEU A 39 2.83 -11.35 7.48
C LEU A 39 4.29 -11.69 7.11
N VAL A 40 4.84 -11.09 6.05
CA VAL A 40 6.26 -11.29 5.70
C VAL A 40 7.18 -10.87 6.83
N ALA A 41 6.89 -9.75 7.51
CA ALA A 41 7.67 -9.31 8.67
C ALA A 41 7.63 -10.33 9.82
N ALA A 42 6.45 -10.93 10.09
CA ALA A 42 6.32 -11.97 11.11
C ALA A 42 7.09 -13.26 10.75
N LEU A 43 7.01 -13.69 9.48
CA LEU A 43 7.75 -14.86 8.99
C LEU A 43 9.27 -14.62 8.98
N ALA A 44 9.71 -13.41 8.64
CA ALA A 44 11.11 -13.05 8.67
C ALA A 44 11.65 -12.99 10.12
N ARG A 45 10.87 -12.47 11.06
CA ARG A 45 11.23 -12.47 12.49
C ARG A 45 11.36 -13.90 13.02
N GLU A 46 10.44 -14.79 12.65
CA GLU A 46 10.51 -16.22 13.01
C GLU A 46 11.75 -16.89 12.42
N ALA A 47 12.04 -16.62 11.15
CA ALA A 47 13.15 -17.27 10.43
C ALA A 47 14.53 -16.80 10.89
N LEU A 48 14.68 -15.52 11.24
CA LEU A 48 15.99 -14.84 11.36
C LEU A 48 16.23 -14.23 12.74
N GLY A 49 15.19 -14.13 13.58
CA GLY A 49 15.31 -13.45 14.87
C GLY A 49 15.71 -11.98 14.68
N ASP A 50 16.75 -11.54 15.38
CA ASP A 50 17.25 -10.15 15.35
C ASP A 50 18.00 -9.80 14.05
N ARG A 51 18.22 -10.77 13.15
CA ARG A 51 18.78 -10.54 11.81
C ARG A 51 17.75 -10.08 10.78
N ALA A 52 16.47 -9.95 11.17
CA ALA A 52 15.42 -9.35 10.36
C ALA A 52 15.13 -7.93 10.83
N THR A 53 15.07 -6.98 9.89
CA THR A 53 14.66 -5.60 10.16
C THR A 53 13.54 -5.20 9.23
N ALA A 54 12.47 -4.64 9.76
CA ALA A 54 11.41 -4.03 8.98
C ALA A 54 11.76 -2.58 8.66
N VAL A 55 11.61 -2.19 7.41
CA VAL A 55 11.78 -0.81 6.94
C VAL A 55 10.45 -0.29 6.45
N THR A 56 9.97 0.79 7.02
CA THR A 56 8.82 1.54 6.52
C THR A 56 9.32 2.80 5.84
N LEU A 57 8.85 3.03 4.62
CA LEU A 57 9.18 4.22 3.87
C LEU A 57 8.18 5.32 4.16
N THR A 58 8.66 6.56 4.26
CA THR A 58 7.83 7.74 4.44
C THR A 58 8.12 8.76 3.35
N GLY A 59 7.13 9.54 2.98
CA GLY A 59 7.18 10.57 1.96
C GLY A 59 5.78 11.12 1.71
N SER A 60 5.66 12.14 0.88
CA SER A 60 4.40 12.86 0.64
C SER A 60 3.24 11.97 0.19
N ALA A 61 3.52 10.84 -0.46
CA ALA A 61 2.47 9.92 -0.93
C ALA A 61 1.99 8.90 0.12
N VAL A 62 2.62 8.86 1.31
CA VAL A 62 2.31 7.90 2.38
C VAL A 62 1.45 8.59 3.44
N ALA A 63 0.23 8.09 3.65
CA ALA A 63 -0.61 8.62 4.71
C ALA A 63 0.02 8.36 6.09
N ALA A 64 -0.05 9.35 7.00
CA ALA A 64 0.52 9.24 8.35
C ALA A 64 -0.04 8.05 9.14
N SER A 65 -1.31 7.67 8.88
CA SER A 65 -1.96 6.50 9.47
C SER A 65 -1.28 5.17 9.10
N GLU A 66 -0.69 5.06 7.90
CA GLU A 66 0.01 3.84 7.48
C GLU A 66 1.29 3.62 8.28
N ILE A 67 2.04 4.69 8.56
CA ILE A 67 3.24 4.63 9.40
C ILE A 67 2.89 4.19 10.82
N ALA A 68 1.78 4.71 11.37
CA ALA A 68 1.31 4.32 12.71
C ALA A 68 0.95 2.82 12.77
N VAL A 69 0.27 2.31 11.74
CA VAL A 69 -0.05 0.87 11.63
C VAL A 69 1.21 0.03 11.49
N ALA A 70 2.16 0.41 10.63
CA ALA A 70 3.43 -0.30 10.48
C ALA A 70 4.20 -0.39 11.81
N ARG A 71 4.27 0.70 12.58
CA ARG A 71 4.86 0.71 13.92
C ARG A 71 4.14 -0.24 14.89
N SER A 72 2.80 -0.27 14.84
CA SER A 72 2.01 -1.20 15.67
C SER A 72 2.29 -2.65 15.32
N VAL A 73 2.30 -2.98 14.02
CA VAL A 73 2.67 -4.31 13.52
C VAL A 73 4.06 -4.71 13.97
N ALA A 74 5.05 -3.84 13.78
CA ALA A 74 6.44 -4.13 14.15
C ALA A 74 6.59 -4.43 15.65
N ARG A 75 5.89 -3.68 16.51
CA ARG A 75 5.85 -3.95 17.97
C ARG A 75 5.19 -5.29 18.29
N THR A 76 4.05 -5.61 17.66
CA THR A 76 3.35 -6.88 17.88
C THR A 76 4.20 -8.08 17.43
N VAL A 77 4.90 -7.95 16.31
CA VAL A 77 5.80 -8.98 15.75
C VAL A 77 7.09 -9.09 16.56
N GLY A 78 7.52 -8.03 17.24
CA GLY A 78 8.81 -7.96 17.93
C GLY A 78 10.00 -7.87 16.96
N ILE A 79 9.78 -7.31 15.76
CA ILE A 79 10.84 -7.10 14.76
C ILE A 79 11.47 -5.71 14.93
N SER A 80 12.79 -5.61 14.74
CA SER A 80 13.47 -4.32 14.64
C SER A 80 12.82 -3.47 13.54
N HIS A 81 12.55 -2.19 13.80
CA HIS A 81 11.81 -1.35 12.86
C HIS A 81 12.44 0.02 12.72
N VAL A 82 12.66 0.43 11.49
CA VAL A 82 13.12 1.77 11.13
C VAL A 82 12.18 2.42 10.12
N VAL A 83 12.14 3.75 10.15
CA VAL A 83 11.44 4.57 9.16
C VAL A 83 12.50 5.30 8.34
N VAL A 84 12.43 5.16 7.03
CA VAL A 84 13.37 5.76 6.07
C VAL A 84 12.60 6.70 5.16
N GLU A 85 13.13 7.89 4.95
CA GLU A 85 12.53 8.85 4.02
C GLU A 85 12.84 8.45 2.58
N ALA A 86 11.80 8.41 1.75
CA ALA A 86 11.88 8.11 0.33
C ALA A 86 10.71 8.78 -0.39
N ASP A 87 10.90 10.03 -0.80
CA ASP A 87 9.82 10.77 -1.49
C ASP A 87 10.00 10.68 -3.01
N PRO A 88 9.09 9.98 -3.73
CA PRO A 88 9.16 9.86 -5.18
C PRO A 88 8.90 11.19 -5.90
N LEU A 89 8.41 12.23 -5.23
CA LEU A 89 8.21 13.57 -5.80
C LEU A 89 9.53 14.26 -6.23
N VAL A 90 10.68 13.71 -5.85
CA VAL A 90 11.98 14.15 -6.40
C VAL A 90 12.11 13.87 -7.90
N ARG A 91 11.25 13.00 -8.46
CA ARG A 91 11.25 12.60 -9.88
C ARG A 91 10.13 13.26 -10.66
N ASP A 92 10.49 13.92 -11.77
CA ASP A 92 9.51 14.53 -12.68
C ASP A 92 8.58 13.49 -13.31
N ASP A 93 9.12 12.30 -13.67
CA ASP A 93 8.34 11.18 -14.19
C ASP A 93 7.23 10.73 -13.23
N TYR A 94 7.49 10.73 -11.93
CA TYR A 94 6.47 10.44 -10.93
C TYR A 94 5.44 11.56 -10.83
N ARG A 95 5.90 12.83 -10.80
CA ARG A 95 5.00 14.00 -10.72
C ARG A 95 4.07 14.12 -11.92
N ALA A 96 4.52 13.70 -13.10
CA ALA A 96 3.69 13.66 -14.31
C ALA A 96 2.50 12.70 -14.23
N ASN A 97 2.47 11.81 -13.24
CA ASN A 97 1.35 10.91 -12.93
C ASN A 97 0.84 10.10 -14.13
N ARG A 98 1.76 9.51 -14.89
CA ARG A 98 1.46 8.62 -16.01
C ARG A 98 1.13 7.20 -15.53
N SER A 99 0.78 6.31 -16.44
CA SER A 99 0.46 4.90 -16.14
C SER A 99 1.62 4.13 -15.48
N ASP A 100 2.86 4.52 -15.76
CA ASP A 100 4.09 3.95 -15.17
C ASP A 100 4.51 4.59 -13.84
N ARG A 101 3.72 5.51 -13.28
CA ARG A 101 4.00 6.19 -12.00
C ARG A 101 4.48 5.24 -10.90
N CYS A 102 3.86 4.05 -10.80
CA CYS A 102 4.20 3.08 -9.77
C CYS A 102 5.60 2.50 -9.95
N TYR A 103 6.11 2.41 -11.19
CA TYR A 103 7.49 2.02 -11.44
C TYR A 103 8.47 3.04 -10.84
N HIS A 104 8.26 4.32 -11.14
CA HIS A 104 9.13 5.40 -10.63
C HIS A 104 9.09 5.51 -9.11
N CYS A 105 7.90 5.34 -8.50
CA CYS A 105 7.74 5.29 -7.05
C CYS A 105 8.58 4.15 -6.45
N ARG A 106 8.35 2.92 -6.92
CA ARG A 106 9.02 1.73 -6.39
C ARG A 106 10.53 1.75 -6.62
N SER A 107 11.01 2.35 -7.71
CA SER A 107 12.45 2.52 -7.95
C SER A 107 13.11 3.42 -6.90
N VAL A 108 12.45 4.52 -6.49
CA VAL A 108 12.94 5.40 -5.42
C VAL A 108 12.91 4.67 -4.07
N GLU A 109 11.80 4.00 -3.77
CA GLU A 109 11.62 3.23 -2.54
C GLU A 109 12.66 2.12 -2.41
N ALA A 110 12.86 1.31 -3.44
CA ALA A 110 13.85 0.24 -3.45
C ALA A 110 15.28 0.78 -3.32
N GLY A 111 15.59 1.89 -3.99
CA GLY A 111 16.87 2.58 -3.85
C GLY A 111 17.16 3.01 -2.42
N ALA A 112 16.17 3.59 -1.73
CA ALA A 112 16.31 4.02 -0.34
C ALA A 112 16.51 2.83 0.62
N VAL A 113 15.78 1.73 0.44
CA VAL A 113 15.96 0.50 1.24
C VAL A 113 17.35 -0.07 1.03
N ARG A 114 17.82 -0.17 -0.22
CA ARG A 114 19.15 -0.69 -0.54
C ARG A 114 20.27 0.20 0.02
N ALA A 115 20.13 1.50 -0.09
CA ALA A 115 21.09 2.45 0.50
C ALA A 115 21.16 2.30 2.01
N TRP A 116 20.02 2.15 2.68
CA TRP A 116 19.98 1.91 4.13
C TRP A 116 20.64 0.58 4.52
N ALA A 117 20.50 -0.46 3.70
CA ALA A 117 21.03 -1.80 3.95
C ALA A 117 22.53 -1.95 3.65
N ALA A 118 23.07 -1.12 2.76
CA ALA A 118 24.45 -1.26 2.25
C ALA A 118 25.51 -1.30 3.36
N ASP A 119 25.40 -0.42 4.37
CA ASP A 119 26.34 -0.33 5.50
C ASP A 119 26.13 -1.41 6.57
N ARG A 120 25.17 -2.32 6.35
CA ARG A 120 24.72 -3.32 7.36
C ARG A 120 24.94 -4.75 6.93
N ALA A 121 25.60 -4.96 5.79
CA ALA A 121 25.83 -6.29 5.19
C ALA A 121 24.52 -7.10 5.04
N ILE A 122 23.45 -6.45 4.58
CA ILE A 122 22.14 -7.06 4.34
C ILE A 122 21.90 -7.08 2.84
N ASP A 123 21.79 -8.30 2.27
CA ASP A 123 21.60 -8.54 0.84
C ASP A 123 20.24 -9.17 0.51
N GLN A 124 19.43 -9.50 1.51
CA GLN A 124 18.10 -10.05 1.31
C GLN A 124 17.02 -8.98 1.52
N PHE A 125 16.30 -8.67 0.45
CA PHE A 125 15.20 -7.70 0.43
C PHE A 125 13.89 -8.45 0.21
N LEU A 126 12.90 -8.25 1.10
CA LEU A 126 11.62 -8.94 1.08
C LEU A 126 10.48 -7.93 1.04
N ASP A 127 9.42 -8.27 0.31
CA ASP A 127 8.18 -7.50 0.32
C ASP A 127 6.93 -8.40 0.42
N GLY A 128 5.75 -7.78 0.45
CA GLY A 128 4.47 -8.45 0.64
C GLY A 128 3.71 -8.75 -0.66
N VAL A 129 4.36 -8.79 -1.82
CA VAL A 129 3.69 -9.19 -3.07
C VAL A 129 3.19 -10.62 -2.96
N GLN A 130 1.95 -10.86 -3.40
CA GLN A 130 1.25 -12.15 -3.28
C GLN A 130 0.57 -12.56 -4.59
N ALA A 131 0.04 -13.79 -4.69
CA ALA A 131 -0.39 -14.41 -5.95
C ALA A 131 -1.51 -13.62 -6.68
N ASP A 132 -2.47 -13.03 -5.94
CA ASP A 132 -3.55 -12.24 -6.58
C ASP A 132 -3.03 -10.92 -7.17
N ASP A 133 -1.77 -10.57 -6.92
CA ASP A 133 -1.13 -9.39 -7.49
C ASP A 133 -0.63 -9.59 -8.93
N LEU A 134 -0.69 -10.79 -9.50
CA LEU A 134 -0.17 -11.10 -10.84
C LEU A 134 -1.13 -10.78 -12.00
N GLY A 135 -2.38 -10.40 -11.74
CA GLY A 135 -3.43 -10.31 -12.76
C GLY A 135 -3.33 -9.14 -13.75
N ASP A 136 -2.45 -8.15 -13.53
CA ASP A 136 -2.32 -6.94 -14.35
C ASP A 136 -0.84 -6.63 -14.65
N ASP A 137 -0.59 -5.87 -15.72
CA ASP A 137 0.73 -5.23 -15.92
C ASP A 137 1.01 -4.29 -14.73
N ARG A 138 1.97 -4.68 -13.90
CA ARG A 138 2.30 -3.96 -12.66
C ARG A 138 3.70 -3.35 -12.74
N PRO A 139 3.80 -2.12 -13.23
CA PRO A 139 5.09 -1.44 -13.34
C PRO A 139 5.87 -1.41 -12.02
N GLY A 140 5.16 -1.32 -10.89
CA GLY A 140 5.79 -1.34 -9.56
C GLY A 140 6.42 -2.68 -9.19
N LEU A 141 5.83 -3.81 -9.59
CA LEU A 141 6.41 -5.13 -9.36
C LEU A 141 7.73 -5.27 -10.14
N ARG A 142 7.73 -4.89 -11.42
CA ARG A 142 8.94 -4.89 -12.23
C ARG A 142 10.09 -4.10 -11.60
N ALA A 143 9.81 -2.92 -11.03
CA ALA A 143 10.82 -2.12 -10.36
C ALA A 143 11.41 -2.83 -9.13
N MET A 144 10.59 -3.57 -8.38
CA MET A 144 11.05 -4.35 -7.22
C MET A 144 11.89 -5.56 -7.64
N ASP A 145 11.47 -6.28 -8.71
CA ASP A 145 12.25 -7.39 -9.30
C ASP A 145 13.62 -6.92 -9.77
N GLU A 146 13.67 -5.83 -10.53
CA GLU A 146 14.91 -5.22 -11.02
C GLU A 146 15.83 -4.78 -9.88
N ALA A 147 15.25 -4.35 -8.74
CA ALA A 147 16.01 -3.98 -7.54
C ALA A 147 16.43 -5.20 -6.68
N GLY A 148 16.07 -6.42 -7.06
CA GLY A 148 16.45 -7.67 -6.37
C GLY A 148 15.60 -7.99 -5.14
N PHE A 149 14.41 -7.45 -5.04
CA PHE A 149 13.46 -7.87 -4.00
C PHE A 149 12.94 -9.28 -4.29
N ARG A 150 12.72 -10.04 -3.22
CA ARG A 150 12.09 -11.35 -3.24
C ARG A 150 10.68 -11.25 -2.69
N HIS A 151 9.76 -12.04 -3.25
CA HIS A 151 8.35 -12.05 -2.96
C HIS A 151 7.94 -13.39 -2.34
N PRO A 152 8.20 -13.64 -1.05
CA PRO A 152 8.05 -14.97 -0.46
C PRO A 152 6.62 -15.51 -0.51
N LEU A 153 5.61 -14.65 -0.40
CA LEU A 153 4.20 -15.07 -0.50
C LEU A 153 3.84 -15.46 -1.94
N LEU A 154 4.30 -14.68 -2.92
CA LEU A 154 4.12 -14.98 -4.34
C LEU A 154 4.80 -16.30 -4.71
N ALA A 155 6.07 -16.47 -4.32
CA ALA A 155 6.83 -17.68 -4.57
C ALA A 155 6.20 -18.95 -3.97
N ALA A 156 5.49 -18.78 -2.84
CA ALA A 156 4.73 -19.86 -2.19
C ALA A 156 3.33 -20.08 -2.76
N GLY A 157 2.88 -19.27 -3.74
CA GLY A 157 1.54 -19.34 -4.32
C GLY A 157 0.42 -18.88 -3.38
N TRP A 158 0.74 -18.03 -2.40
CA TRP A 158 -0.24 -17.53 -1.45
C TRP A 158 -0.99 -16.33 -2.00
N GLY A 159 -2.34 -16.43 -2.00
CA GLY A 159 -3.23 -15.30 -2.27
C GLY A 159 -3.74 -14.64 -1.01
N LYS A 160 -4.52 -13.57 -1.15
CA LYS A 160 -5.03 -12.72 -0.06
C LYS A 160 -5.78 -13.48 1.04
N ALA A 161 -6.56 -14.49 0.68
CA ALA A 161 -7.33 -15.30 1.65
C ALA A 161 -6.40 -16.09 2.59
N ALA A 162 -5.35 -16.72 2.04
CA ALA A 162 -4.36 -17.46 2.82
C ALA A 162 -3.57 -16.49 3.72
N VAL A 163 -3.15 -15.34 3.19
CA VAL A 163 -2.45 -14.30 3.93
C VAL A 163 -3.26 -13.82 5.14
N ARG A 164 -4.53 -13.47 4.94
CA ARG A 164 -5.41 -13.02 6.04
C ARG A 164 -5.63 -14.08 7.10
N THR A 165 -5.81 -15.33 6.68
CA THR A 165 -5.97 -16.47 7.60
C THR A 165 -4.72 -16.64 8.48
N ALA A 166 -3.54 -16.60 7.89
CA ALA A 166 -2.29 -16.72 8.62
C ALA A 166 -2.05 -15.50 9.53
N ALA A 167 -2.31 -14.29 9.04
CA ALA A 167 -2.20 -13.05 9.81
C ALA A 167 -3.11 -13.07 11.04
N ARG A 168 -4.37 -13.50 10.89
CA ARG A 168 -5.32 -13.67 12.01
C ARG A 168 -4.82 -14.68 13.03
N ARG A 169 -4.36 -15.86 12.58
CA ARG A 169 -3.81 -16.91 13.46
C ARG A 169 -2.61 -16.42 14.26
N ARG A 170 -1.79 -15.54 13.68
CA ARG A 170 -0.62 -14.92 14.31
C ARG A 170 -0.96 -13.70 15.17
N GLY A 171 -2.23 -13.29 15.26
CA GLY A 171 -2.66 -12.14 16.05
C GLY A 171 -2.18 -10.80 15.51
N LEU A 172 -1.92 -10.69 14.19
CA LEU A 172 -1.50 -9.43 13.61
C LEU A 172 -2.63 -8.39 13.69
N PRO A 173 -2.36 -7.15 14.16
CA PRO A 173 -3.42 -6.17 14.47
C PRO A 173 -4.16 -5.64 13.24
N ASN A 174 -3.63 -5.88 12.05
CA ASN A 174 -4.15 -5.40 10.77
C ASN A 174 -4.66 -6.53 9.85
N TRP A 175 -4.96 -7.72 10.39
CA TRP A 175 -5.33 -8.89 9.62
C TRP A 175 -6.60 -8.70 8.75
N ASP A 176 -7.56 -7.91 9.22
CA ASP A 176 -8.84 -7.60 8.56
C ASP A 176 -8.89 -6.21 7.93
N ARG A 177 -7.81 -5.43 8.09
CA ARG A 177 -7.76 -4.06 7.59
C ARG A 177 -7.93 -4.04 6.06
N PRO A 178 -8.79 -3.16 5.53
CA PRO A 178 -8.89 -2.94 4.10
C PRO A 178 -7.55 -2.50 3.50
N SER A 179 -7.26 -2.92 2.27
CA SER A 179 -6.08 -2.44 1.55
C SER A 179 -6.17 -0.92 1.36
N ASN A 180 -5.06 -0.24 1.62
CA ASN A 180 -4.93 1.20 1.43
C ASN A 180 -3.81 1.48 0.43
N ALA A 181 -4.17 1.96 -0.75
CA ALA A 181 -3.19 2.40 -1.73
C ALA A 181 -2.62 3.77 -1.34
N CYS A 182 -1.47 4.17 -1.91
CA CYS A 182 -0.83 5.46 -1.66
C CYS A 182 -1.75 6.65 -2.02
N LEU A 183 -1.54 7.81 -1.41
CA LEU A 183 -2.35 9.02 -1.67
C LEU A 183 -2.36 9.41 -3.15
N ALA A 184 -1.26 9.24 -3.86
CA ALA A 184 -1.18 9.51 -5.29
C ALA A 184 -2.20 8.72 -6.14
N SER A 185 -2.67 7.57 -5.65
CA SER A 185 -3.72 6.79 -6.32
C SER A 185 -5.09 7.48 -6.35
N ARG A 186 -5.26 8.58 -5.59
CA ARG A 186 -6.46 9.41 -5.58
C ARG A 186 -6.46 10.41 -6.74
N VAL A 187 -5.30 10.72 -7.28
CA VAL A 187 -5.14 11.70 -8.36
C VAL A 187 -5.34 11.02 -9.71
N ALA A 188 -6.22 11.56 -10.53
CA ALA A 188 -6.47 11.03 -11.87
C ALA A 188 -5.21 11.07 -12.73
N HIS A 189 -4.95 10.02 -13.51
CA HIS A 189 -3.81 9.98 -14.43
C HIS A 189 -3.79 11.20 -15.35
N GLY A 190 -2.59 11.73 -15.58
CA GLY A 190 -2.38 12.97 -16.35
C GLY A 190 -2.57 14.26 -15.55
N THR A 191 -3.10 14.20 -14.32
CA THR A 191 -3.09 15.33 -13.40
C THR A 191 -1.80 15.30 -12.60
N SER A 192 -1.04 16.38 -12.61
CA SER A 192 0.24 16.46 -11.89
C SER A 192 0.07 16.24 -10.39
N ILE A 193 1.04 15.58 -9.80
CA ILE A 193 1.09 15.34 -8.36
C ILE A 193 2.10 16.29 -7.74
N ASP A 194 1.68 16.99 -6.69
CA ASP A 194 2.54 17.83 -5.86
C ASP A 194 2.28 17.55 -4.36
N PRO A 195 3.20 17.95 -3.47
CA PRO A 195 3.07 17.72 -2.03
C PRO A 195 1.81 18.33 -1.41
N ASP A 196 1.44 19.55 -1.84
CA ASP A 196 0.29 20.27 -1.27
C ASP A 196 -1.01 19.57 -1.63
N LEU A 197 -1.14 19.07 -2.86
CA LEU A 197 -2.29 18.28 -3.28
C LEU A 197 -2.41 17.00 -2.44
N LEU A 198 -1.32 16.27 -2.24
CA LEU A 198 -1.33 15.05 -1.43
C LEU A 198 -1.67 15.34 0.03
N ALA A 199 -1.13 16.42 0.60
CA ALA A 199 -1.45 16.85 1.97
C ALA A 199 -2.93 17.22 2.13
N ARG A 200 -3.52 17.93 1.15
CA ARG A 200 -4.95 18.25 1.13
C ARG A 200 -5.82 16.98 1.05
N ILE A 201 -5.43 16.01 0.22
CA ILE A 201 -6.14 14.74 0.11
C ILE A 201 -6.09 13.98 1.45
N ASP A 202 -4.92 13.87 2.09
CA ASP A 202 -4.78 13.19 3.38
C ASP A 202 -5.60 13.90 4.47
N ALA A 203 -5.58 15.23 4.51
CA ALA A 203 -6.38 16.01 5.45
C ALA A 203 -7.88 15.78 5.23
N ALA A 204 -8.34 15.77 3.99
CA ALA A 204 -9.74 15.53 3.65
C ALA A 204 -10.19 14.10 4.03
N GLU A 205 -9.39 13.08 3.69
CA GLU A 205 -9.69 11.69 4.09
C GLU A 205 -9.77 11.54 5.61
N ARG A 206 -8.83 12.15 6.36
CA ARG A 206 -8.85 12.15 7.85
C ARG A 206 -10.06 12.88 8.42
N LEU A 207 -10.42 14.01 7.85
CA LEU A 207 -11.58 14.82 8.28
C LEU A 207 -12.88 14.02 8.16
N VAL A 208 -13.07 13.29 7.05
CA VAL A 208 -14.24 12.44 6.84
C VAL A 208 -14.18 11.21 7.74
N ALA A 209 -13.02 10.57 7.85
CA ALA A 209 -12.83 9.40 8.72
C ALA A 209 -13.08 9.70 10.20
N ALA A 210 -12.74 10.91 10.68
CA ALA A 210 -13.02 11.35 12.05
C ALA A 210 -14.52 11.41 12.39
N ARG A 211 -15.40 11.40 11.37
CA ARG A 211 -16.86 11.29 11.54
C ARG A 211 -17.34 9.83 11.59
N GLY A 212 -16.42 8.88 11.72
CA GLY A 212 -16.72 7.45 11.89
C GLY A 212 -16.95 6.69 10.58
N PHE A 213 -16.53 7.22 9.43
CA PHE A 213 -16.52 6.49 8.16
C PHE A 213 -15.27 5.60 8.07
N ARG A 214 -15.45 4.32 7.75
CA ARG A 214 -14.37 3.30 7.85
C ARG A 214 -13.37 3.38 6.70
N ARG A 215 -13.88 3.49 5.48
CA ARG A 215 -13.07 3.62 4.26
C ARG A 215 -13.44 4.90 3.55
N VAL A 216 -12.50 5.82 3.51
CA VAL A 216 -12.69 7.11 2.84
C VAL A 216 -11.68 7.23 1.71
N ARG A 217 -12.12 7.73 0.56
CA ARG A 217 -11.25 8.14 -0.55
C ARG A 217 -11.70 9.49 -1.08
N VAL A 218 -10.76 10.41 -1.21
CA VAL A 218 -11.00 11.70 -1.85
C VAL A 218 -10.25 11.70 -3.18
N ARG A 219 -11.00 11.40 -4.27
CA ARG A 219 -10.48 11.36 -5.62
C ARG A 219 -10.40 12.74 -6.21
N VAL A 220 -9.28 13.08 -6.84
CA VAL A 220 -9.05 14.39 -7.44
C VAL A 220 -8.80 14.25 -8.94
N SER A 221 -9.47 15.10 -9.70
CA SER A 221 -9.35 15.24 -11.15
C SER A 221 -9.48 16.72 -11.52
N PRO A 222 -9.29 17.11 -12.78
CA PRO A 222 -9.59 18.48 -13.24
C PRO A 222 -11.04 18.92 -12.99
N ALA A 223 -11.97 17.99 -12.80
CA ALA A 223 -13.38 18.29 -12.48
C ALA A 223 -13.61 18.64 -10.99
N GLY A 224 -12.64 18.40 -10.10
CA GLY A 224 -12.74 18.62 -8.67
C GLY A 224 -12.43 17.40 -7.81
N ALA A 225 -12.80 17.48 -6.54
CA ALA A 225 -12.67 16.41 -5.56
C ALA A 225 -13.97 15.62 -5.42
N ARG A 226 -13.87 14.28 -5.33
CA ARG A 226 -15.00 13.39 -5.11
C ARG A 226 -14.73 12.49 -3.91
N ILE A 227 -15.68 12.52 -2.95
CA ILE A 227 -15.62 11.73 -1.72
C ILE A 227 -16.30 10.38 -1.95
N GLU A 228 -15.58 9.30 -1.69
CA GLU A 228 -16.08 7.92 -1.74
C GLU A 228 -15.96 7.30 -0.35
N VAL A 229 -17.04 6.66 0.12
CA VAL A 229 -17.06 5.81 1.32
C VAL A 229 -17.54 4.41 0.96
N ASP A 230 -17.52 3.46 1.89
CA ASP A 230 -18.08 2.13 1.63
C ASP A 230 -19.56 2.25 1.20
N PRO A 231 -20.06 1.40 0.28
CA PRO A 231 -21.41 1.51 -0.26
C PRO A 231 -22.52 1.50 0.81
N ASP A 232 -22.33 0.75 1.90
CA ASP A 232 -23.24 0.69 3.04
C ASP A 232 -23.25 1.96 3.91
N GLU A 233 -22.25 2.84 3.73
CA GLU A 233 -22.12 4.12 4.45
C GLU A 233 -22.60 5.33 3.62
N VAL A 234 -22.87 5.16 2.32
CA VAL A 234 -23.24 6.27 1.41
C VAL A 234 -24.50 6.97 1.90
N ALA A 235 -25.54 6.23 2.28
CA ALA A 235 -26.79 6.83 2.76
C ALA A 235 -26.57 7.74 3.99
N ARG A 236 -25.67 7.35 4.90
CA ARG A 236 -25.30 8.16 6.08
C ARG A 236 -24.52 9.42 5.69
N LEU A 237 -23.63 9.31 4.70
CA LEU A 237 -22.81 10.45 4.24
C LEU A 237 -23.65 11.45 3.45
N THR A 238 -24.66 10.99 2.71
CA THR A 238 -25.52 11.86 1.88
C THR A 238 -26.71 12.43 2.64
N ALA A 239 -26.96 12.00 3.88
CA ALA A 239 -28.00 12.56 4.72
C ALA A 239 -27.62 13.96 5.25
N GLU A 240 -28.59 14.88 5.25
CA GLU A 240 -28.39 16.21 5.87
C GLU A 240 -28.54 16.12 7.41
N PRO A 241 -27.79 16.91 8.19
CA PRO A 241 -26.83 17.95 7.76
C PRO A 241 -25.41 17.42 7.41
N THR A 242 -25.15 16.13 7.54
CA THR A 242 -23.80 15.53 7.38
C THR A 242 -23.20 15.84 6.01
N ALA A 243 -24.01 15.77 4.95
CA ALA A 243 -23.56 16.01 3.59
C ALA A 243 -23.00 17.43 3.42
N ALA A 244 -23.77 18.43 3.83
CA ALA A 244 -23.37 19.85 3.76
C ALA A 244 -22.11 20.10 4.59
N GLU A 245 -22.06 19.65 5.84
CA GLU A 245 -20.92 19.83 6.74
C GLU A 245 -19.63 19.22 6.19
N VAL A 246 -19.70 18.01 5.62
CA VAL A 246 -18.53 17.34 5.05
C VAL A 246 -18.07 18.04 3.80
N VAL A 247 -18.98 18.40 2.89
CA VAL A 247 -18.63 19.09 1.64
C VAL A 247 -17.97 20.43 1.95
N ASP A 248 -18.55 21.23 2.86
CA ASP A 248 -18.00 22.54 3.19
C ASP A 248 -16.65 22.44 3.91
N ALA A 249 -16.49 21.47 4.80
CA ALA A 249 -15.22 21.24 5.48
C ALA A 249 -14.12 20.80 4.50
N VAL A 250 -14.43 19.95 3.52
CA VAL A 250 -13.47 19.56 2.49
C VAL A 250 -13.16 20.70 1.52
N ARG A 251 -14.15 21.54 1.16
CA ARG A 251 -13.91 22.79 0.41
C ARG A 251 -12.95 23.71 1.14
N GLY A 252 -13.09 23.84 2.45
CA GLY A 252 -12.20 24.63 3.30
C GLY A 252 -10.72 24.21 3.23
N LEU A 253 -10.43 23.01 2.73
CA LEU A 253 -9.07 22.55 2.45
C LEU A 253 -8.51 22.99 1.09
N GLY A 254 -9.27 23.82 0.33
CA GLY A 254 -8.83 24.39 -0.95
C GLY A 254 -9.23 23.55 -2.17
N PHE A 255 -10.32 22.78 -2.09
CA PHE A 255 -10.95 22.15 -3.24
C PHE A 255 -12.12 22.98 -3.75
N ASP A 256 -12.04 23.55 -4.96
CA ASP A 256 -13.08 24.43 -5.52
C ASP A 256 -14.42 23.72 -5.70
N ARG A 257 -14.38 22.46 -6.13
CA ARG A 257 -15.56 21.62 -6.32
C ARG A 257 -15.41 20.34 -5.52
N VAL A 258 -16.43 20.03 -4.72
CA VAL A 258 -16.50 18.81 -3.91
C VAL A 258 -17.85 18.15 -4.12
N GLU A 259 -17.84 16.88 -4.42
CA GLU A 259 -19.04 16.04 -4.56
C GLU A 259 -18.90 14.74 -3.77
N ILE A 260 -20.01 14.14 -3.39
CA ILE A 260 -20.06 12.81 -2.79
C ILE A 260 -20.46 11.83 -3.90
N ASP A 261 -19.71 10.71 -4.07
CA ASP A 261 -20.10 9.67 -5.02
C ASP A 261 -21.32 8.89 -4.46
N PRO A 262 -22.48 8.95 -5.13
CA PRO A 262 -23.70 8.28 -4.64
C PRO A 262 -23.61 6.76 -4.73
N ARG A 263 -22.60 6.21 -5.40
CA ARG A 263 -22.40 4.75 -5.56
C ARG A 263 -21.42 4.16 -4.55
N GLY A 264 -20.60 5.01 -3.92
CA GLY A 264 -19.58 4.60 -2.98
C GLY A 264 -18.31 4.03 -3.63
N TYR A 265 -17.43 3.54 -2.78
CA TYR A 265 -16.10 3.03 -3.17
C TYR A 265 -16.17 1.80 -4.08
N GLY A 266 -15.43 1.84 -5.17
CA GLY A 266 -15.30 0.71 -6.10
C GLY A 266 -16.30 0.68 -7.25
N ALA A 267 -17.32 1.52 -7.25
CA ALA A 267 -18.35 1.56 -8.28
C ALA A 267 -17.81 1.88 -9.68
N LEU A 268 -16.72 2.65 -9.79
CA LEU A 268 -16.07 2.96 -11.06
C LEU A 268 -15.28 1.79 -11.67
N ARG A 269 -14.88 0.79 -10.86
CA ARG A 269 -14.20 -0.41 -11.37
C ARG A 269 -15.14 -1.38 -12.07
N ALA A 270 -16.42 -1.36 -11.73
CA ALA A 270 -17.43 -2.22 -12.33
C ALA A 270 -17.88 -1.79 -13.75
N GLY A 271 -17.54 -0.55 -14.17
CA GLY A 271 -17.97 0.04 -15.46
C GLY A 271 -16.88 0.28 -16.49
N LEU A 272 -15.61 0.00 -16.17
CA LEU A 272 -14.52 0.08 -17.14
C LEU A 272 -14.46 -1.24 -17.94
N THR A 273 -15.32 -1.36 -18.96
CA THR A 273 -15.06 -2.23 -20.10
C THR A 273 -13.79 -1.70 -20.76
N VAL A 274 -12.70 -2.43 -20.62
CA VAL A 274 -11.49 -2.19 -21.42
C VAL A 274 -11.90 -2.39 -22.87
N VAL A 275 -12.07 -1.28 -23.58
CA VAL A 275 -12.12 -1.33 -25.04
C VAL A 275 -10.71 -1.69 -25.48
N ARG A 276 -10.59 -2.85 -26.11
CA ARG A 276 -9.36 -3.39 -26.71
C ARG A 276 -8.85 -2.49 -27.83
#